data_de780420ee5ca1f31b68980a6f7d8dc4
#
_entry.id   de780420ee5ca1f31b68980a6f7d8dc4
#
_cell.length_a   1.000
_cell.length_b   1.000
_cell.length_c   1.000
_cell.angle_alpha   90.00
_cell.angle_beta   90.00
_cell.angle_gamma   90.00
#
_symmetry.space_group_name_H-M   'P 1'
#
loop_
_entity.id
_entity.type
_entity.pdbx_description
1 polymer ?
#
loop_
_entity_poly.entity_id
_entity_poly.type
_entity_poly.pdbx_seq_one_letter_code
_entity_poly.pdbx_strand_id
1 'polypeptide(L)'
;MQNFIPRFEVATLQPPQTRLIPKLGGLPWGFPAAMWPSCRKCSVPMALLAQLPHRHPALDFGDSRWVLHLFQCTTTGCSTWSYDEGCNAAFILPREALGEGLTPPPQVVSDRPVYVWVTGSMPVVHSMHGELWIAGWKEHEDAIPQHMSSAYFDPRAFGALPEEFQFPHNFGDPRTKAGGVPYWTANGPWGLPKIPSRPFDYLMQIDTFLSISGRLPDPSVIGCDVFVHDANGRMERRPVPDAAKRDNAPWTAMQERDRDDEYCVEFANFGSDGTAYVFIDRGTTPPRAVFFWNR
;
A
#
# COMPACT_ATOMS: atom_id res chain seq x y z
N MET A 1 18.97 -11.56 -0.84
CA MET A 1 17.93 -12.22 0.00
C MET A 1 16.66 -12.39 -0.81
N GLN A 2 16.01 -13.56 -0.69
CA GLN A 2 14.77 -13.84 -1.40
C GLN A 2 13.64 -12.91 -0.95
N ASN A 3 12.93 -12.35 -1.90
CA ASN A 3 11.71 -11.59 -1.72
C ASN A 3 10.69 -11.94 -2.82
N PHE A 4 9.49 -11.40 -2.70
CA PHE A 4 8.37 -11.70 -3.60
C PHE A 4 7.71 -10.40 -4.02
N ILE A 5 7.66 -10.16 -5.33
CA ILE A 5 7.05 -8.98 -5.93
C ILE A 5 5.64 -9.36 -6.39
N PRO A 6 4.58 -8.67 -5.94
CA PRO A 6 3.22 -8.96 -6.39
C PRO A 6 3.03 -8.52 -7.85
N ARG A 7 2.28 -9.31 -8.60
CA ARG A 7 1.77 -8.94 -9.92
C ARG A 7 0.37 -8.39 -9.76
N PHE A 8 0.18 -7.14 -10.12
CA PHE A 8 -1.10 -6.46 -9.96
C PHE A 8 -1.94 -6.51 -11.24
N GLU A 9 -3.26 -6.59 -11.03
CA GLU A 9 -4.30 -6.42 -12.04
C GLU A 9 -5.31 -5.38 -11.54
N VAL A 10 -5.75 -4.49 -12.43
CA VAL A 10 -6.76 -3.48 -12.09
C VAL A 10 -8.11 -4.14 -11.92
N ALA A 11 -8.74 -4.00 -10.76
CA ALA A 11 -9.98 -4.70 -10.41
C ALA A 11 -11.15 -4.34 -11.33
N THR A 12 -11.24 -3.10 -11.81
CA THR A 12 -12.31 -2.68 -12.74
C THR A 12 -12.27 -3.37 -14.10
N LEU A 13 -11.14 -4.02 -14.43
CA LEU A 13 -10.98 -4.83 -15.65
C LEU A 13 -11.27 -6.32 -15.41
N GLN A 14 -11.61 -6.69 -14.17
CA GLN A 14 -11.86 -8.06 -13.76
C GLN A 14 -13.36 -8.30 -13.49
N PRO A 15 -13.82 -9.56 -13.51
CA PRO A 15 -15.16 -9.90 -13.02
C PRO A 15 -15.36 -9.46 -11.56
N PRO A 16 -16.61 -9.20 -11.13
CA PRO A 16 -16.89 -8.85 -9.74
C PRO A 16 -16.30 -9.84 -8.75
N GLN A 17 -15.77 -9.34 -7.64
CA GLN A 17 -15.22 -10.18 -6.60
C GLN A 17 -16.32 -11.03 -5.95
N THR A 18 -16.13 -12.36 -5.92
CA THR A 18 -17.05 -13.33 -5.35
C THR A 18 -16.46 -14.16 -4.22
N ARG A 19 -15.21 -13.90 -3.85
CA ARG A 19 -14.46 -14.61 -2.80
C ARG A 19 -13.36 -13.74 -2.22
N LEU A 20 -12.80 -14.20 -1.09
CA LEU A 20 -11.58 -13.60 -0.52
C LEU A 20 -10.42 -13.72 -1.51
N ILE A 21 -9.86 -12.59 -1.91
CA ILE A 21 -8.66 -12.50 -2.77
C ILE A 21 -7.63 -11.57 -2.13
N PRO A 22 -6.33 -11.76 -2.39
CA PRO A 22 -5.31 -10.80 -2.02
C PRO A 22 -5.42 -9.55 -2.90
N LYS A 23 -5.44 -8.38 -2.26
CA LYS A 23 -5.60 -7.11 -2.97
C LYS A 23 -5.08 -5.91 -2.19
N LEU A 24 -4.84 -4.83 -2.91
CA LEU A 24 -4.64 -3.50 -2.38
C LEU A 24 -5.85 -2.63 -2.72
N GLY A 25 -6.29 -1.80 -1.79
CA GLY A 25 -7.41 -0.88 -1.97
C GLY A 25 -8.79 -1.53 -2.09
N GLY A 26 -9.76 -0.75 -2.55
CA GLY A 26 -11.16 -1.16 -2.66
C GLY A 26 -11.86 -1.39 -1.33
N LEU A 27 -12.86 -2.28 -1.31
CA LEU A 27 -13.59 -2.68 -0.11
C LEU A 27 -13.09 -4.03 0.41
N PRO A 28 -12.92 -4.23 1.72
CA PRO A 28 -12.52 -5.52 2.27
C PRO A 28 -13.61 -6.58 2.08
N TRP A 29 -13.20 -7.81 1.82
CA TRP A 29 -14.11 -8.96 1.78
C TRP A 29 -14.35 -9.48 3.18
N GLY A 30 -15.61 -9.43 3.62
CA GLY A 30 -16.05 -10.03 4.87
C GLY A 30 -15.50 -9.41 6.15
N PHE A 31 -14.85 -8.26 6.07
CA PHE A 31 -14.30 -7.61 7.27
C PHE A 31 -15.44 -7.20 8.22
N PRO A 32 -15.37 -7.52 9.54
CA PRO A 32 -16.45 -7.21 10.46
C PRO A 32 -16.69 -5.69 10.56
N ALA A 33 -17.87 -5.23 10.17
CA ALA A 33 -18.21 -3.81 10.15
C ALA A 33 -18.01 -3.12 11.51
N ALA A 34 -18.27 -3.82 12.62
CA ALA A 34 -18.06 -3.31 13.97
C ALA A 34 -16.58 -3.05 14.32
N MET A 35 -15.65 -3.64 13.59
CA MET A 35 -14.21 -3.45 13.77
C MET A 35 -13.62 -2.39 12.84
N TRP A 36 -14.43 -1.78 11.97
CA TRP A 36 -13.94 -0.81 11.00
C TRP A 36 -13.24 0.35 11.70
N PRO A 37 -11.94 0.62 11.41
CA PRO A 37 -11.20 1.65 12.11
C PRO A 37 -11.58 3.04 11.65
N SER A 38 -11.62 3.98 12.59
CA SER A 38 -11.72 5.41 12.33
C SER A 38 -10.41 6.11 12.67
N CYS A 39 -10.05 7.10 11.89
CA CYS A 39 -8.87 7.91 12.13
C CYS A 39 -8.98 8.64 13.46
N ARG A 40 -7.97 8.55 14.32
CA ARG A 40 -7.98 9.25 15.63
C ARG A 40 -7.97 10.78 15.50
N LYS A 41 -7.44 11.28 14.38
CA LYS A 41 -7.30 12.73 14.15
C LYS A 41 -8.57 13.36 13.57
N CYS A 42 -9.19 12.74 12.56
CA CYS A 42 -10.35 13.32 11.87
C CYS A 42 -11.66 12.56 12.11
N SER A 43 -11.63 11.44 12.82
CA SER A 43 -12.78 10.56 13.12
C SER A 43 -13.47 9.95 11.88
N VAL A 44 -12.92 10.14 10.69
CA VAL A 44 -13.44 9.55 9.46
C VAL A 44 -13.05 8.08 9.39
N PRO A 45 -13.94 7.16 8.93
CA PRO A 45 -13.57 5.78 8.66
C PRO A 45 -12.39 5.70 7.70
N MET A 46 -11.41 4.88 8.04
CA MET A 46 -10.22 4.72 7.20
C MET A 46 -10.56 3.93 5.93
N ALA A 47 -9.80 4.13 4.86
CA ALA A 47 -9.88 3.31 3.66
C ALA A 47 -9.06 2.03 3.83
N LEU A 48 -9.50 0.93 3.21
CA LEU A 48 -8.68 -0.28 3.11
C LEU A 48 -7.44 0.03 2.26
N LEU A 49 -6.27 -0.22 2.83
CA LEU A 49 -5.00 -0.16 2.12
C LEU A 49 -4.65 -1.52 1.51
N ALA A 50 -4.79 -2.60 2.28
CA ALA A 50 -4.48 -3.95 1.83
C ALA A 50 -5.33 -5.01 2.53
N GLN A 51 -5.69 -6.07 1.80
CA GLN A 51 -6.25 -7.31 2.31
C GLN A 51 -5.41 -8.46 1.78
N LEU A 52 -4.70 -9.13 2.68
CA LEU A 52 -3.66 -10.10 2.33
C LEU A 52 -3.88 -11.40 3.10
N PRO A 53 -4.46 -12.44 2.47
CA PRO A 53 -4.50 -13.78 3.04
C PRO A 53 -3.08 -14.34 3.19
N HIS A 54 -2.86 -15.16 4.22
CA HIS A 54 -1.62 -15.93 4.35
C HIS A 54 -1.26 -16.64 3.04
N ARG A 55 0.00 -16.56 2.65
CA ARG A 55 0.57 -17.22 1.48
C ARG A 55 2.05 -17.50 1.69
N HIS A 56 2.36 -18.69 2.14
CA HIS A 56 3.77 -19.10 2.26
C HIS A 56 4.41 -19.29 0.86
N PRO A 57 5.67 -18.89 0.65
CA PRO A 57 6.54 -18.18 1.59
C PRO A 57 6.39 -16.64 1.56
N ALA A 58 5.66 -16.07 0.59
CA ALA A 58 5.62 -14.62 0.39
C ALA A 58 5.01 -13.86 1.60
N LEU A 59 3.89 -14.33 2.12
CA LEU A 59 3.17 -13.72 3.24
C LEU A 59 2.95 -14.76 4.33
N ASP A 60 3.97 -15.02 5.11
CA ASP A 60 3.91 -16.00 6.19
C ASP A 60 3.40 -15.37 7.51
N PHE A 61 2.20 -15.75 7.92
CA PHE A 61 1.59 -15.38 9.20
C PHE A 61 1.62 -16.52 10.23
N GLY A 62 2.37 -17.59 9.95
CA GLY A 62 2.46 -18.78 10.80
C GLY A 62 1.35 -19.81 10.59
N ASP A 63 0.19 -19.43 10.06
CA ASP A 63 -0.94 -20.34 9.81
C ASP A 63 -1.80 -19.80 8.65
N SER A 64 -2.30 -20.70 7.80
CA SER A 64 -3.08 -20.40 6.58
C SER A 64 -4.45 -19.75 6.85
N ARG A 65 -4.95 -19.83 8.07
CA ARG A 65 -6.23 -19.21 8.46
C ARG A 65 -6.17 -17.69 8.57
N TRP A 66 -4.99 -17.09 8.68
CA TRP A 66 -4.86 -15.65 8.95
C TRP A 66 -4.97 -14.80 7.71
N VAL A 67 -5.62 -13.64 7.88
CA VAL A 67 -5.76 -12.60 6.86
C VAL A 67 -5.37 -11.25 7.48
N LEU A 68 -4.40 -10.59 6.87
CA LEU A 68 -3.97 -9.24 7.25
C LEU A 68 -4.83 -8.20 6.54
N HIS A 69 -5.34 -7.24 7.31
CA HIS A 69 -6.02 -6.05 6.81
C HIS A 69 -5.28 -4.81 7.28
N LEU A 70 -4.91 -3.95 6.35
CA LEU A 70 -4.30 -2.66 6.61
C LEU A 70 -5.27 -1.56 6.20
N PHE A 71 -5.38 -0.53 7.04
CA PHE A 71 -6.24 0.63 6.78
C PHE A 71 -5.44 1.92 6.94
N GLN A 72 -5.74 2.91 6.10
CA GLN A 72 -5.13 4.23 6.14
C GLN A 72 -6.20 5.32 6.01
N CYS A 73 -5.99 6.43 6.71
CA CYS A 73 -6.81 7.62 6.53
C CYS A 73 -6.49 8.30 5.19
N THR A 74 -7.49 8.47 4.35
CA THR A 74 -7.40 9.14 3.04
C THR A 74 -7.94 10.55 3.05
N THR A 75 -8.31 11.08 4.21
CA THR A 75 -8.86 12.42 4.35
C THR A 75 -7.82 13.48 3.98
N THR A 76 -8.15 14.32 3.00
CA THR A 76 -7.30 15.44 2.60
C THR A 76 -6.94 16.33 3.78
N GLY A 77 -5.63 16.60 3.96
CA GLY A 77 -5.11 17.41 5.06
C GLY A 77 -5.07 16.70 6.42
N CYS A 78 -5.53 15.45 6.54
CA CYS A 78 -5.21 14.62 7.67
C CYS A 78 -3.74 14.20 7.60
N SER A 79 -3.17 13.80 8.73
CA SER A 79 -1.73 13.56 8.82
C SER A 79 -1.28 12.34 8.01
N THR A 80 -0.95 12.58 6.76
CA THR A 80 -0.19 11.61 5.96
C THR A 80 1.31 11.67 6.26
N TRP A 81 1.74 12.68 7.04
CA TRP A 81 3.13 12.92 7.36
C TRP A 81 3.62 12.17 8.61
N SER A 82 2.69 11.77 9.47
CA SER A 82 2.98 11.19 10.78
C SER A 82 2.16 9.93 10.99
N TYR A 83 2.79 8.78 10.86
CA TYR A 83 2.16 7.48 11.02
C TYR A 83 1.73 7.17 12.47
N ASP A 84 2.29 7.84 13.46
CA ASP A 84 2.04 7.64 14.88
C ASP A 84 0.84 8.46 15.43
N GLU A 85 0.21 9.27 14.60
CA GLU A 85 -0.97 10.06 14.99
C GLU A 85 -2.29 9.25 14.95
N GLY A 86 -2.24 7.96 14.70
CA GLY A 86 -3.41 7.07 14.67
C GLY A 86 -4.26 7.23 13.41
N CYS A 87 -3.60 7.51 12.29
CA CYS A 87 -4.20 7.58 10.94
C CYS A 87 -4.04 6.26 10.15
N ASN A 88 -3.59 5.21 10.81
CA ASN A 88 -3.43 3.85 10.27
C ASN A 88 -3.91 2.80 11.27
N ALA A 89 -4.26 1.63 10.76
CA ALA A 89 -4.61 0.47 11.58
C ALA A 89 -4.24 -0.84 10.86
N ALA A 90 -3.87 -1.85 11.65
CA ALA A 90 -3.57 -3.19 11.15
C ALA A 90 -4.33 -4.23 11.98
N PHE A 91 -4.95 -5.21 11.30
CA PHE A 91 -5.67 -6.31 11.91
C PHE A 91 -5.24 -7.62 11.26
N ILE A 92 -5.03 -8.65 12.07
CA ILE A 92 -4.92 -10.02 11.58
C ILE A 92 -6.13 -10.78 12.13
N LEU A 93 -6.99 -11.24 11.21
CA LEU A 93 -8.22 -11.95 11.53
C LEU A 93 -8.17 -13.37 10.98
N PRO A 94 -8.77 -14.33 11.67
CA PRO A 94 -8.93 -15.65 11.11
C PRO A 94 -10.02 -15.63 10.03
N ARG A 95 -9.87 -16.46 8.98
CA ARG A 95 -10.82 -16.53 7.86
C ARG A 95 -12.25 -16.79 8.29
N GLU A 96 -12.44 -17.58 9.33
CA GLU A 96 -13.74 -17.92 9.92
C GLU A 96 -14.44 -16.75 10.61
N ALA A 97 -13.70 -15.68 10.92
CA ALA A 97 -14.28 -14.43 11.44
C ALA A 97 -14.72 -13.47 10.33
N LEU A 98 -14.39 -13.78 9.07
CA LEU A 98 -14.81 -12.98 7.92
C LEU A 98 -16.19 -13.39 7.46
N GLY A 99 -17.06 -12.41 7.16
CA GLY A 99 -18.34 -12.62 6.53
C GLY A 99 -18.23 -12.90 5.04
N GLU A 100 -19.37 -13.02 4.39
CA GLU A 100 -19.48 -13.11 2.93
C GLU A 100 -19.71 -11.72 2.31
N GLY A 101 -19.11 -11.48 1.15
CA GLY A 101 -19.29 -10.25 0.37
C GLY A 101 -18.39 -9.10 0.80
N LEU A 102 -18.47 -8.01 0.05
CA LEU A 102 -17.72 -6.79 0.31
C LEU A 102 -18.37 -6.01 1.46
N THR A 103 -17.56 -5.60 2.43
CA THR A 103 -18.02 -4.79 3.56
C THR A 103 -17.86 -3.30 3.24
N PRO A 104 -18.94 -2.50 3.22
CA PRO A 104 -18.82 -1.06 3.04
C PRO A 104 -18.32 -0.38 4.32
N PRO A 105 -17.69 0.80 4.20
CA PRO A 105 -17.34 1.60 5.37
C PRO A 105 -18.60 2.05 6.12
N PRO A 106 -18.51 2.26 7.45
CA PRO A 106 -19.61 2.83 8.22
C PRO A 106 -19.98 4.21 7.68
N GLN A 107 -21.27 4.52 7.67
CA GLN A 107 -21.70 5.87 7.33
C GLN A 107 -21.20 6.84 8.40
N VAL A 108 -20.62 7.96 7.97
CA VAL A 108 -20.25 9.04 8.88
C VAL A 108 -21.54 9.78 9.26
N VAL A 109 -22.08 9.46 10.40
CA VAL A 109 -23.16 10.27 11.01
C VAL A 109 -22.46 11.40 11.77
N SER A 110 -22.22 12.50 11.10
CA SER A 110 -21.65 13.69 11.73
C SER A 110 -22.56 14.88 11.54
N ASP A 111 -23.16 15.35 12.64
CA ASP A 111 -23.86 16.65 12.68
C ASP A 111 -22.88 17.82 12.59
N ARG A 112 -21.59 17.54 12.56
CA ARG A 112 -20.53 18.53 12.40
C ARG A 112 -19.74 18.21 11.16
N PRO A 113 -19.51 19.19 10.25
CA PRO A 113 -18.57 19.02 9.18
C PRO A 113 -17.21 18.70 9.82
N VAL A 114 -16.61 17.57 9.43
CA VAL A 114 -15.26 17.20 9.88
C VAL A 114 -14.29 18.11 9.13
N TYR A 115 -13.88 19.18 9.79
CA TYR A 115 -12.89 20.11 9.25
C TYR A 115 -11.49 19.57 9.52
N VAL A 116 -10.79 19.25 8.49
CA VAL A 116 -9.35 19.02 8.56
C VAL A 116 -8.64 20.33 8.21
N TRP A 117 -7.50 20.55 8.82
CA TRP A 117 -6.64 21.73 8.69
C TRP A 117 -6.32 22.06 7.21
N VAL A 118 -7.29 22.66 6.53
CA VAL A 118 -7.07 23.35 5.28
C VAL A 118 -7.57 24.75 5.51
N THR A 119 -6.79 25.73 5.17
CA THR A 119 -7.22 27.13 5.09
C THR A 119 -8.40 27.23 4.13
N GLY A 120 -9.62 27.02 4.64
CA GLY A 120 -10.86 27.03 3.88
C GLY A 120 -11.78 25.87 4.23
N SER A 121 -13.03 26.16 4.44
CA SER A 121 -14.10 25.25 4.90
C SER A 121 -14.55 24.29 3.79
N MET A 122 -13.69 23.38 3.35
CA MET A 122 -14.09 22.32 2.40
C MET A 122 -14.54 21.08 3.18
N PRO A 123 -15.69 20.49 2.86
CA PRO A 123 -16.11 19.24 3.46
C PRO A 123 -15.07 18.14 3.14
N VAL A 124 -14.75 17.35 4.16
CA VAL A 124 -13.85 16.21 4.00
C VAL A 124 -14.56 15.15 3.18
N VAL A 125 -14.02 14.83 2.03
CA VAL A 125 -14.50 13.73 1.19
C VAL A 125 -13.71 12.48 1.57
N HIS A 126 -14.41 11.46 2.04
CA HIS A 126 -13.82 10.13 2.22
C HIS A 126 -13.55 9.52 0.84
N SER A 127 -12.30 9.31 0.50
CA SER A 127 -11.90 8.60 -0.71
C SER A 127 -11.43 7.19 -0.37
N MET A 128 -11.65 6.26 -1.28
CA MET A 128 -11.08 4.91 -1.20
C MET A 128 -9.83 4.86 -2.07
N HIS A 129 -8.87 4.02 -1.68
CA HIS A 129 -7.78 3.67 -2.58
C HIS A 129 -8.32 2.91 -3.80
N GLY A 130 -7.72 3.14 -4.95
CA GLY A 130 -8.00 2.34 -6.14
C GLY A 130 -7.72 0.87 -5.91
N GLU A 131 -8.52 -0.03 -6.50
CA GLU A 131 -8.43 -1.46 -6.23
C GLU A 131 -7.54 -2.18 -7.23
N LEU A 132 -6.52 -2.85 -6.72
CA LEU A 132 -5.60 -3.72 -7.45
C LEU A 132 -5.63 -5.13 -6.87
N TRP A 133 -5.89 -6.13 -7.70
CA TRP A 133 -5.81 -7.53 -7.31
C TRP A 133 -4.39 -8.05 -7.49
N ILE A 134 -3.96 -8.88 -6.54
CA ILE A 134 -2.68 -9.58 -6.64
C ILE A 134 -2.92 -10.93 -7.33
N ALA A 135 -2.65 -10.98 -8.64
CA ALA A 135 -2.81 -12.18 -9.45
C ALA A 135 -1.75 -13.25 -9.16
N GLY A 136 -0.62 -12.85 -8.61
CA GLY A 136 0.48 -13.76 -8.30
C GLY A 136 1.66 -13.05 -7.67
N TRP A 137 2.69 -13.82 -7.37
CA TRP A 137 3.95 -13.35 -6.80
C TRP A 137 5.11 -13.85 -7.66
N LYS A 138 6.03 -12.96 -7.98
CA LYS A 138 7.26 -13.27 -8.68
C LYS A 138 8.39 -13.33 -7.66
N GLU A 139 9.12 -14.44 -7.66
CA GLU A 139 10.34 -14.53 -6.86
C GLU A 139 11.38 -13.56 -7.40
N HIS A 140 12.05 -12.91 -6.48
CA HIS A 140 13.13 -11.97 -6.74
C HIS A 140 14.17 -12.07 -5.64
N GLU A 141 15.34 -11.54 -5.87
CA GLU A 141 16.41 -11.52 -4.88
C GLU A 141 16.97 -10.09 -4.73
N ASP A 142 16.97 -9.61 -3.49
CA ASP A 142 17.67 -8.36 -3.18
C ASP A 142 19.18 -8.56 -3.36
N ALA A 143 19.83 -7.63 -4.05
CA ALA A 143 21.29 -7.66 -4.31
C ALA A 143 22.14 -7.38 -3.05
N ILE A 144 21.65 -7.81 -1.89
CA ILE A 144 22.27 -7.58 -0.59
C ILE A 144 22.83 -8.89 -0.06
N PRO A 145 24.13 -8.93 0.32
CA PRO A 145 24.70 -10.10 0.95
C PRO A 145 23.94 -10.50 2.21
N GLN A 146 23.65 -11.79 2.36
CA GLN A 146 22.83 -12.28 3.47
C GLN A 146 23.38 -11.89 4.86
N HIS A 147 24.71 -11.85 5.03
CA HIS A 147 25.35 -11.48 6.28
C HIS A 147 25.14 -9.99 6.66
N MET A 148 24.76 -9.14 5.72
CA MET A 148 24.46 -7.72 5.95
C MET A 148 22.99 -7.46 6.27
N SER A 149 22.12 -8.44 6.09
CA SER A 149 20.66 -8.25 6.19
C SER A 149 20.20 -7.73 7.53
N SER A 150 20.82 -8.18 8.63
CA SER A 150 20.46 -7.72 9.98
C SER A 150 20.76 -6.25 10.22
N ALA A 151 21.71 -5.67 9.49
CA ALA A 151 22.04 -4.25 9.61
C ALA A 151 20.90 -3.33 9.17
N TYR A 152 20.03 -3.79 8.28
CA TYR A 152 18.87 -3.01 7.83
C TYR A 152 17.81 -2.79 8.91
N PHE A 153 17.94 -3.46 10.05
CA PHE A 153 17.01 -3.37 11.18
C PHE A 153 17.64 -2.71 12.42
N ASP A 154 18.88 -2.25 12.30
CA ASP A 154 19.59 -1.54 13.37
C ASP A 154 20.17 -0.23 12.82
N PRO A 155 19.72 0.96 13.29
CA PRO A 155 20.19 2.25 12.78
C PRO A 155 21.71 2.45 12.84
N ARG A 156 22.36 1.89 13.87
CA ARG A 156 23.82 2.01 14.01
C ARG A 156 24.56 1.10 13.04
N ALA A 157 24.10 -0.14 12.92
CA ALA A 157 24.67 -1.11 12.00
C ALA A 157 24.42 -0.69 10.55
N PHE A 158 23.24 -0.14 10.23
CA PHE A 158 22.94 0.40 8.91
C PHE A 158 23.86 1.55 8.53
N GLY A 159 24.07 2.50 9.44
CA GLY A 159 25.02 3.62 9.23
C GLY A 159 26.48 3.19 9.08
N ALA A 160 26.84 1.99 9.49
CA ALA A 160 28.18 1.41 9.33
C ALA A 160 28.34 0.58 8.04
N LEU A 161 27.27 0.34 7.29
CA LEU A 161 27.36 -0.35 6.01
C LEU A 161 28.17 0.47 5.00
N PRO A 162 28.83 -0.17 4.02
CA PRO A 162 29.39 0.53 2.87
C PRO A 162 28.33 1.40 2.18
N GLU A 163 28.72 2.56 1.68
CA GLU A 163 27.81 3.55 1.09
C GLU A 163 26.93 2.97 -0.02
N GLU A 164 27.48 2.06 -0.82
CA GLU A 164 26.75 1.34 -1.87
C GLU A 164 25.56 0.51 -1.36
N PHE A 165 25.51 0.19 -0.07
CA PHE A 165 24.41 -0.52 0.59
C PHE A 165 23.53 0.38 1.46
N GLN A 166 23.83 1.67 1.56
CA GLN A 166 23.03 2.64 2.31
C GLN A 166 22.07 3.44 1.42
N PHE A 167 22.39 3.60 0.13
CA PHE A 167 21.63 4.44 -0.78
C PHE A 167 20.61 3.65 -1.59
N PRO A 168 19.41 4.24 -1.75
CA PRO A 168 18.27 3.56 -2.39
C PRO A 168 18.53 2.92 -3.75
N HIS A 169 19.26 3.56 -4.62
CA HIS A 169 19.49 3.04 -5.98
C HIS A 169 20.50 1.91 -6.09
N ASN A 170 21.15 1.54 -4.99
CA ASN A 170 22.17 0.49 -4.98
C ASN A 170 21.71 -0.78 -4.27
N PHE A 171 20.62 -0.72 -3.48
CA PHE A 171 20.20 -1.87 -2.69
C PHE A 171 18.69 -1.96 -2.59
N GLY A 172 18.22 -3.17 -2.76
CA GLY A 172 16.81 -3.47 -2.68
C GLY A 172 16.02 -2.92 -3.87
N ASP A 173 14.83 -3.44 -3.99
CA ASP A 173 13.87 -2.97 -4.96
C ASP A 173 12.93 -1.99 -4.25
N PRO A 174 12.79 -0.72 -4.71
CA PRO A 174 11.87 0.23 -4.12
C PRO A 174 10.41 -0.20 -4.27
N ARG A 175 10.14 -1.22 -5.09
CA ARG A 175 8.80 -1.72 -5.36
C ARG A 175 8.13 -2.31 -4.13
N THR A 176 6.81 -2.42 -4.17
CA THR A 176 6.05 -3.25 -3.25
C THR A 176 6.57 -4.68 -3.29
N LYS A 177 6.99 -5.21 -2.14
CA LYS A 177 7.52 -6.58 -2.01
C LYS A 177 7.26 -7.16 -0.64
N ALA A 178 7.23 -8.48 -0.57
CA ALA A 178 7.17 -9.23 0.68
C ALA A 178 8.49 -9.97 0.91
N GLY A 179 8.99 -9.99 2.14
CA GLY A 179 10.29 -10.57 2.49
C GLY A 179 11.48 -9.74 2.03
N GLY A 180 12.67 -10.33 2.10
CA GLY A 180 13.93 -9.64 1.84
C GLY A 180 14.30 -8.63 2.93
N VAL A 181 14.86 -7.51 2.54
CA VAL A 181 15.13 -6.37 3.44
C VAL A 181 14.33 -5.14 3.00
N PRO A 182 13.94 -4.26 3.94
CA PRO A 182 13.23 -3.04 3.60
C PRO A 182 14.11 -2.10 2.76
N TYR A 183 13.47 -1.45 1.81
CA TYR A 183 14.03 -0.31 1.10
C TYR A 183 13.67 0.96 1.88
N TRP A 184 14.61 1.49 2.65
CA TRP A 184 14.36 2.69 3.44
C TRP A 184 14.39 3.93 2.56
N THR A 185 13.24 4.56 2.34
CA THR A 185 13.12 5.78 1.51
C THR A 185 13.69 7.01 2.19
N ALA A 186 13.93 6.97 3.47
CA ALA A 186 14.47 8.09 4.21
C ALA A 186 15.91 8.42 3.83
N ASN A 187 16.25 9.67 4.02
CA ASN A 187 17.50 10.36 3.70
C ASN A 187 18.76 9.76 4.37
N GLY A 188 19.08 8.52 4.08
CA GLY A 188 20.29 7.89 4.57
C GLY A 188 20.29 7.61 6.09
N PRO A 189 21.47 7.51 6.74
CA PRO A 189 21.60 7.07 8.13
C PRO A 189 20.91 7.98 9.17
N TRP A 190 20.46 9.15 8.77
CA TRP A 190 19.85 10.16 9.65
C TRP A 190 18.34 9.94 9.87
N GLY A 191 17.71 9.05 9.13
CA GLY A 191 16.26 8.99 9.04
C GLY A 191 15.63 7.61 9.06
N LEU A 192 16.30 6.56 9.56
CA LEU A 192 15.56 5.31 9.75
C LEU A 192 14.38 5.54 10.69
N PRO A 193 13.18 5.10 10.31
CA PRO A 193 12.03 5.21 11.17
C PRO A 193 12.26 4.43 12.47
N LYS A 194 11.44 4.69 13.48
CA LYS A 194 11.46 3.89 14.69
C LYS A 194 11.00 2.46 14.37
N ILE A 195 11.98 1.61 14.06
CA ILE A 195 11.75 0.21 13.73
C ILE A 195 11.16 -0.51 14.95
N PRO A 196 10.07 -1.28 14.81
CA PRO A 196 9.54 -2.08 15.89
C PRO A 196 10.61 -3.05 16.41
N SER A 197 10.80 -3.05 17.73
CA SER A 197 11.69 -4.02 18.38
C SER A 197 11.10 -5.43 18.35
N ARG A 198 11.95 -6.46 18.61
CA ARG A 198 11.46 -7.83 18.80
C ARG A 198 10.26 -7.85 19.76
N PRO A 199 9.26 -8.70 19.52
CA PRO A 199 9.24 -9.86 18.61
C PRO A 199 8.76 -9.57 17.18
N PHE A 200 8.70 -8.32 16.73
CA PHE A 200 8.24 -7.99 15.40
C PHE A 200 9.34 -8.23 14.36
N ASP A 201 8.99 -9.00 13.33
CA ASP A 201 9.82 -9.24 12.14
C ASP A 201 9.28 -8.47 10.95
N TYR A 202 10.14 -8.02 10.05
CA TYR A 202 9.73 -7.42 8.79
C TYR A 202 8.96 -8.43 7.94
N LEU A 203 7.83 -7.98 7.40
CA LEU A 203 6.98 -8.79 6.54
C LEU A 203 7.01 -8.32 5.10
N MET A 204 6.73 -7.05 4.86
CA MET A 204 6.64 -6.48 3.53
C MET A 204 6.72 -4.95 3.53
N GLN A 205 6.87 -4.40 2.35
CA GLN A 205 6.69 -2.97 2.07
C GLN A 205 5.67 -2.74 0.97
N ILE A 206 5.05 -1.56 0.98
CA ILE A 206 4.11 -1.08 -0.04
C ILE A 206 4.61 0.30 -0.48
N ASP A 207 4.90 0.44 -1.75
CA ASP A 207 5.33 1.71 -2.34
C ASP A 207 4.12 2.61 -2.66
N THR A 208 4.32 3.91 -2.66
CA THR A 208 3.34 4.89 -3.14
C THR A 208 3.01 4.65 -4.62
N PHE A 209 4.01 4.33 -5.43
CA PHE A 209 3.84 4.05 -6.86
C PHE A 209 3.89 2.55 -7.13
N LEU A 210 2.82 2.03 -7.73
CA LEU A 210 2.72 0.62 -8.07
C LEU A 210 2.89 0.41 -9.57
N SER A 211 3.74 -0.55 -9.94
CA SER A 211 3.90 -0.99 -11.32
C SER A 211 2.90 -2.10 -11.63
N ILE A 212 2.16 -1.94 -12.72
CA ILE A 212 1.16 -2.87 -13.20
C ILE A 212 1.62 -3.37 -14.57
N SER A 213 1.79 -4.68 -14.70
CA SER A 213 2.19 -5.29 -15.98
C SER A 213 0.98 -5.49 -16.88
N GLY A 214 1.15 -5.25 -18.17
CA GLY A 214 0.14 -5.46 -19.19
C GLY A 214 -0.05 -4.25 -20.08
N ARG A 215 -0.98 -4.39 -21.03
CA ARG A 215 -1.29 -3.29 -21.95
C ARG A 215 -1.97 -2.14 -21.18
N LEU A 216 -1.50 -0.93 -21.47
CA LEU A 216 -2.08 0.29 -20.89
C LEU A 216 -3.58 0.38 -21.19
N PRO A 217 -4.43 0.51 -20.17
CA PRO A 217 -5.87 0.55 -20.36
C PRO A 217 -6.34 1.80 -21.13
N ASP A 218 -7.50 1.69 -21.77
CA ASP A 218 -8.16 2.83 -22.38
C ASP A 218 -8.67 3.80 -21.31
N PRO A 219 -8.40 5.12 -21.42
CA PRO A 219 -8.87 6.12 -20.46
C PRO A 219 -10.37 6.08 -20.19
N SER A 220 -11.18 5.75 -21.20
CA SER A 220 -12.64 5.65 -21.06
C SER A 220 -13.08 4.50 -20.16
N VAL A 221 -12.29 3.43 -20.09
CA VAL A 221 -12.58 2.24 -19.28
C VAL A 221 -12.20 2.45 -17.83
N ILE A 222 -11.03 3.05 -17.59
CA ILE A 222 -10.49 3.26 -16.24
C ILE A 222 -11.01 4.55 -15.58
N GLY A 223 -11.47 5.52 -16.37
CA GLY A 223 -12.04 6.78 -15.88
C GLY A 223 -11.04 7.81 -15.40
N CYS A 224 -9.75 7.66 -15.76
CA CYS A 224 -8.70 8.62 -15.46
C CYS A 224 -7.82 8.90 -16.69
N ASP A 225 -7.03 9.95 -16.61
CA ASP A 225 -6.07 10.28 -17.66
C ASP A 225 -4.98 9.23 -17.77
N VAL A 226 -4.48 9.05 -18.99
CA VAL A 226 -3.37 8.13 -19.28
C VAL A 226 -2.25 8.90 -19.92
N PHE A 227 -1.04 8.73 -19.44
CA PHE A 227 0.17 9.31 -20.00
C PHE A 227 0.98 8.23 -20.72
N VAL A 228 1.32 8.48 -21.96
CA VAL A 228 2.08 7.57 -22.83
C VAL A 228 3.29 8.28 -23.42
N HIS A 229 4.29 7.52 -23.82
CA HIS A 229 5.39 8.08 -24.59
C HIS A 229 5.04 8.14 -26.08
N ASP A 230 5.30 9.28 -26.71
CA ASP A 230 5.23 9.42 -28.16
C ASP A 230 6.44 8.74 -28.83
N ALA A 231 6.47 8.72 -30.16
CA ALA A 231 7.57 8.14 -30.93
C ALA A 231 8.94 8.83 -30.69
N ASN A 232 8.96 9.99 -30.04
CA ASN A 232 10.17 10.73 -29.69
C ASN A 232 10.52 10.59 -28.19
N GLY A 233 9.81 9.74 -27.46
CA GLY A 233 9.98 9.53 -26.00
C GLY A 233 9.45 10.69 -25.15
N ARG A 234 8.59 11.55 -25.68
CA ARG A 234 7.95 12.62 -24.92
C ARG A 234 6.64 12.13 -24.32
N MET A 235 6.37 12.51 -23.09
CA MET A 235 5.13 12.16 -22.41
C MET A 235 3.95 12.91 -23.04
N GLU A 236 2.97 12.17 -23.55
CA GLU A 236 1.72 12.66 -24.11
C GLU A 236 0.55 12.27 -23.19
N ARG A 237 -0.31 13.24 -22.89
CA ARG A 237 -1.53 12.99 -22.11
C ARG A 237 -2.65 12.54 -23.04
N ARG A 238 -3.25 11.40 -22.76
CA ARG A 238 -4.52 10.95 -23.31
C ARG A 238 -5.61 11.21 -22.27
N PRO A 239 -6.41 12.27 -22.45
CA PRO A 239 -7.40 12.65 -21.44
C PRO A 239 -8.54 11.65 -21.42
N VAL A 240 -9.11 11.44 -20.22
CA VAL A 240 -10.37 10.72 -20.08
C VAL A 240 -11.48 11.53 -20.76
N PRO A 241 -12.32 10.91 -21.63
CA PRO A 241 -13.46 11.57 -22.23
C PRO A 241 -14.44 12.08 -21.16
N ASP A 242 -15.05 13.25 -21.36
CA ASP A 242 -15.96 13.85 -20.37
C ASP A 242 -17.10 12.91 -19.95
N ALA A 243 -17.64 12.13 -20.89
CA ALA A 243 -18.67 11.15 -20.61
C ALA A 243 -18.21 9.96 -19.75
N ALA A 244 -16.90 9.73 -19.64
CA ALA A 244 -16.28 8.67 -18.86
C ALA A 244 -15.66 9.17 -17.55
N LYS A 245 -15.62 10.49 -17.33
CA LYS A 245 -15.17 11.07 -16.05
C LYS A 245 -16.08 10.63 -14.91
N ARG A 246 -15.46 10.19 -13.85
CA ARG A 246 -16.15 9.80 -12.61
C ARG A 246 -15.70 10.72 -11.50
N ASP A 247 -16.65 11.25 -10.72
CA ASP A 247 -16.35 12.16 -9.59
C ASP A 247 -15.45 11.52 -8.51
N ASN A 248 -15.45 10.18 -8.45
CA ASN A 248 -14.64 9.40 -7.52
C ASN A 248 -13.79 8.38 -8.29
N ALA A 249 -13.13 8.79 -9.36
CA ALA A 249 -12.19 7.92 -10.07
C ALA A 249 -11.11 7.44 -9.08
N PRO A 250 -10.86 6.13 -9.00
CA PRO A 250 -9.90 5.58 -8.03
C PRO A 250 -8.45 5.99 -8.30
N TRP A 251 -8.19 6.49 -9.50
CA TRP A 251 -6.87 6.90 -9.96
C TRP A 251 -6.93 8.34 -10.49
N THR A 252 -5.94 9.14 -10.13
CA THR A 252 -5.76 10.47 -10.73
C THR A 252 -5.22 10.36 -12.14
N ALA A 253 -4.28 9.46 -12.36
CA ALA A 253 -3.68 9.17 -13.66
C ALA A 253 -3.00 7.80 -13.67
N MET A 254 -2.78 7.27 -14.86
CA MET A 254 -1.89 6.13 -15.13
C MET A 254 -0.81 6.57 -16.10
N GLN A 255 0.41 6.14 -15.86
CA GLN A 255 1.57 6.52 -16.66
C GLN A 255 2.30 5.28 -17.18
N GLU A 256 2.55 5.28 -18.50
CA GLU A 256 3.42 4.28 -19.13
C GLU A 256 4.85 4.41 -18.61
N ARG A 257 5.49 3.29 -18.32
CA ARG A 257 6.93 3.25 -18.00
C ARG A 257 7.73 2.78 -19.21
N ASP A 258 8.99 3.23 -19.29
CA ASP A 258 9.94 2.94 -20.39
C ASP A 258 10.29 1.45 -20.57
N ARG A 259 9.63 0.54 -19.89
CA ARG A 259 9.98 -0.88 -19.91
C ARG A 259 8.75 -1.75 -20.12
N ASP A 260 8.74 -2.41 -21.28
CA ASP A 260 8.04 -3.67 -21.55
C ASP A 260 6.62 -3.79 -20.95
N ASP A 261 5.65 -3.10 -21.51
CA ASP A 261 4.24 -3.22 -21.16
C ASP A 261 3.95 -3.03 -19.65
N GLU A 262 4.68 -2.15 -18.99
CA GLU A 262 4.38 -1.72 -17.62
C GLU A 262 3.82 -0.31 -17.60
N TYR A 263 2.87 -0.07 -16.70
CA TYR A 263 2.41 1.27 -16.36
C TYR A 263 2.35 1.47 -14.85
N CYS A 264 2.40 2.72 -14.42
CA CYS A 264 2.49 3.10 -13.02
C CYS A 264 1.24 3.85 -12.58
N VAL A 265 0.82 3.61 -11.35
CA VAL A 265 -0.25 4.36 -10.70
C VAL A 265 0.23 4.84 -9.34
N GLU A 266 -0.16 6.06 -8.97
CA GLU A 266 -0.07 6.51 -7.58
C GLU A 266 -1.20 5.83 -6.80
N PHE A 267 -0.83 4.96 -5.85
CA PHE A 267 -1.78 4.12 -5.14
C PHE A 267 -2.21 4.73 -3.80
N ALA A 268 -1.25 5.15 -3.00
CA ALA A 268 -1.49 5.66 -1.65
C ALA A 268 -0.52 6.79 -1.33
N ASN A 269 -0.89 7.63 -0.37
CA ASN A 269 -0.02 8.71 0.08
C ASN A 269 0.66 8.32 1.40
N PHE A 270 1.97 8.09 1.33
CA PHE A 270 2.83 7.83 2.48
C PHE A 270 3.74 9.03 2.80
N GLY A 271 3.22 10.24 2.66
CA GLY A 271 3.96 11.48 2.91
C GLY A 271 4.75 11.96 1.70
N SER A 272 4.13 11.99 0.50
CA SER A 272 4.80 12.09 -0.83
C SER A 272 5.72 10.87 -1.03
N ASP A 273 6.06 10.48 -2.15
CA ASP A 273 7.03 9.42 -2.56
C ASP A 273 7.54 8.42 -1.47
N GLY A 274 6.77 8.24 -0.40
CA GLY A 274 7.14 7.39 0.73
C GLY A 274 6.81 5.92 0.50
N THR A 275 7.27 5.09 1.44
CA THR A 275 7.01 3.65 1.46
C THR A 275 6.43 3.26 2.81
N ALA A 276 5.39 2.44 2.80
CA ALA A 276 4.86 1.82 4.02
C ALA A 276 5.56 0.48 4.29
N TYR A 277 5.84 0.22 5.56
CA TYR A 277 6.51 -0.99 6.04
C TYR A 277 5.61 -1.73 7.02
N VAL A 278 5.49 -3.02 6.85
CA VAL A 278 4.67 -3.90 7.68
C VAL A 278 5.57 -4.85 8.45
N PHE A 279 5.35 -4.91 9.76
CA PHE A 279 6.02 -5.85 10.66
C PHE A 279 5.00 -6.73 11.35
N ILE A 280 5.39 -7.96 11.67
CA ILE A 280 4.52 -8.97 12.26
C ILE A 280 5.18 -9.64 13.47
N ASP A 281 4.40 -9.82 14.53
CA ASP A 281 4.71 -10.68 15.68
C ASP A 281 3.87 -11.97 15.56
N ARG A 282 4.54 -13.09 15.26
CA ARG A 282 3.93 -14.42 15.14
C ARG A 282 3.85 -15.16 16.46
N GLY A 283 4.41 -14.59 17.52
CA GLY A 283 4.43 -15.22 18.86
C GLY A 283 3.10 -15.14 19.62
N THR A 284 2.11 -14.44 19.05
CA THR A 284 0.78 -14.30 19.66
C THR A 284 -0.30 -14.98 18.82
N THR A 285 -1.46 -15.27 19.44
CA THR A 285 -2.64 -15.80 18.74
C THR A 285 -3.85 -14.90 19.06
N PRO A 286 -4.37 -14.14 18.11
CA PRO A 286 -3.89 -13.96 16.74
C PRO A 286 -2.50 -13.31 16.68
N PRO A 287 -1.75 -13.48 15.58
CA PRO A 287 -0.55 -12.69 15.32
C PRO A 287 -0.87 -11.19 15.33
N ARG A 288 0.12 -10.38 15.68
CA ARG A 288 -0.04 -8.92 15.67
C ARG A 288 0.72 -8.31 14.51
N ALA A 289 0.14 -7.33 13.85
CA ALA A 289 0.83 -6.54 12.84
C ALA A 289 0.85 -5.07 13.22
N VAL A 290 1.90 -4.39 12.80
CA VAL A 290 2.02 -2.94 12.84
C VAL A 290 2.49 -2.48 11.45
N PHE A 291 2.02 -1.32 11.02
CA PHE A 291 2.59 -0.70 9.85
C PHE A 291 2.76 0.82 10.07
N PHE A 292 3.76 1.34 9.42
CA PHE A 292 4.12 2.74 9.41
C PHE A 292 4.73 3.05 8.05
N TRP A 293 4.95 4.33 7.77
CA TRP A 293 5.62 4.75 6.54
C TRP A 293 6.73 5.74 6.83
N ASN A 294 7.61 5.85 5.86
CA ASN A 294 8.70 6.80 5.83
C ASN A 294 8.86 7.37 4.42
N ARG A 295 9.43 8.57 4.32
CA ARG A 295 9.63 9.30 3.07
C ARG A 295 11.06 9.84 2.99
#